data_d2e0d6953133065998fdc6d754cc1d4c
#
_entry.id   d2e0d6953133065998fdc6d754cc1d4c
#
_cell.length_a   1.000
_cell.length_b   1.000
_cell.length_c   1.000
_cell.angle_alpha   90.00
_cell.angle_beta   90.00
_cell.angle_gamma   90.00
#
_symmetry.space_group_name_H-M   'P 1'
#
loop_
_entity.id
_entity.type
_entity.pdbx_description
1 polymer ?
#
loop_
_entity_poly.entity_id
_entity_poly.type
_entity_poly.pdbx_seq_one_letter_code
_entity_poly.pdbx_strand_id
1 'polypeptide(L)'
;MVDGFGPRGYPNGFPRFSYDSRPDELNEVTVRPLDAYGALAYLRTRSDVVADRIALQGWSNGASATLATMSATAPGITAPTPASGFRAGLAFYPACGLKGQFADGIKPYAPVRVFHGSADEEVSPRRCAELVAKSRALGGDVQLQLYPGAEHGFDDPSPSRQDDEANADATRDAIPRAIAFFSGVLKP
;
A
#
# COMPACT_ATOMS: atom_id res chain seq x y z
N MET A 1 12.14 -3.83 -5.69
CA MET A 1 10.92 -4.47 -5.12
C MET A 1 11.32 -5.25 -3.89
N VAL A 2 10.49 -5.23 -2.83
CA VAL A 2 10.75 -6.02 -1.60
C VAL A 2 10.07 -7.37 -1.77
N ASP A 3 10.85 -8.45 -1.77
CA ASP A 3 10.33 -9.81 -1.81
C ASP A 3 10.09 -10.31 -0.38
N GLY A 4 8.83 -10.34 0.04
CA GLY A 4 8.42 -10.87 1.34
C GLY A 4 7.97 -12.33 1.30
N PHE A 5 8.03 -12.99 0.16
CA PHE A 5 7.55 -14.36 -0.05
C PHE A 5 8.67 -15.37 -0.31
N GLY A 6 9.56 -15.09 -1.25
CA GLY A 6 10.64 -16.00 -1.66
C GLY A 6 11.51 -16.48 -0.50
N PRO A 7 12.05 -15.59 0.36
CA PRO A 7 12.86 -15.98 1.52
C PRO A 7 12.13 -16.87 2.56
N ARG A 8 10.78 -16.90 2.49
CA ARG A 8 9.94 -17.72 3.38
C ARG A 8 9.47 -19.03 2.73
N GLY A 9 10.07 -19.41 1.60
CA GLY A 9 9.73 -20.66 0.90
C GLY A 9 8.57 -20.56 -0.09
N TYR A 10 8.14 -19.34 -0.45
CA TYR A 10 7.06 -19.10 -1.41
C TYR A 10 7.56 -18.30 -2.64
N PRO A 11 8.49 -18.83 -3.45
CA PRO A 11 9.13 -18.09 -4.55
C PRO A 11 8.16 -17.68 -5.67
N ASN A 12 7.03 -18.39 -5.78
CA ASN A 12 5.96 -18.10 -6.76
C ASN A 12 4.78 -17.33 -6.15
N GLY A 13 4.98 -16.75 -4.98
CA GLY A 13 3.90 -16.13 -4.21
C GLY A 13 3.02 -17.14 -3.49
N PHE A 14 2.01 -16.67 -2.77
CA PHE A 14 1.05 -17.50 -2.06
C PHE A 14 -0.26 -17.59 -2.88
N PRO A 15 -0.88 -18.78 -3.02
CA PRO A 15 -2.08 -18.93 -3.82
C PRO A 15 -3.23 -18.02 -3.37
N ARG A 16 -3.83 -17.30 -4.33
CA ARG A 16 -4.92 -16.33 -4.11
C ARG A 16 -6.09 -16.90 -3.29
N PHE A 17 -6.43 -18.16 -3.52
CA PHE A 17 -7.57 -18.82 -2.87
C PHE A 17 -7.30 -19.31 -1.45
N SER A 18 -6.10 -19.14 -0.95
CA SER A 18 -5.66 -19.62 0.37
C SER A 18 -5.56 -18.54 1.42
N TYR A 19 -6.25 -17.40 1.23
CA TYR A 19 -6.20 -16.26 2.16
C TYR A 19 -6.54 -16.64 3.60
N ASP A 20 -7.51 -17.53 3.79
CA ASP A 20 -7.95 -17.96 5.12
C ASP A 20 -6.96 -18.89 5.83
N SER A 21 -6.12 -19.58 5.06
CA SER A 21 -5.07 -20.47 5.53
C SER A 21 -3.67 -19.90 5.38
N ARG A 22 -3.55 -18.57 5.15
CA ARG A 22 -2.24 -17.93 5.01
C ARG A 22 -1.43 -18.11 6.28
N PRO A 23 -0.17 -18.57 6.16
CA PRO A 23 0.74 -18.65 7.29
C PRO A 23 1.00 -17.29 7.94
N ASP A 24 1.16 -17.26 9.26
CA ASP A 24 1.38 -16.03 10.01
C ASP A 24 2.65 -15.29 9.56
N GLU A 25 3.68 -16.00 9.12
CA GLU A 25 4.91 -15.43 8.56
C GLU A 25 4.72 -14.65 7.24
N LEU A 26 3.55 -14.75 6.62
CA LEU A 26 3.18 -13.97 5.42
C LEU A 26 2.22 -12.82 5.73
N ASN A 27 1.88 -12.59 7.00
CA ASN A 27 0.88 -11.61 7.41
C ASN A 27 1.29 -10.20 7.00
N GLU A 28 0.42 -9.54 6.23
CA GLU A 28 0.65 -8.20 5.67
C GLU A 28 0.62 -7.09 6.72
N VAL A 29 0.05 -7.34 7.89
CA VAL A 29 -0.07 -6.33 8.95
C VAL A 29 1.02 -6.47 10.01
N THR A 30 1.36 -7.69 10.39
CA THR A 30 2.27 -7.95 11.52
C THR A 30 3.69 -8.29 11.09
N VAL A 31 3.88 -8.85 9.89
CA VAL A 31 5.18 -9.34 9.42
C VAL A 31 5.75 -8.51 8.26
N ARG A 32 4.94 -8.24 7.22
CA ARG A 32 5.43 -7.54 6.04
C ARG A 32 5.95 -6.11 6.29
N PRO A 33 5.48 -5.35 7.31
CA PRO A 33 6.13 -4.10 7.69
C PRO A 33 7.60 -4.26 8.10
N LEU A 34 7.98 -5.40 8.72
CA LEU A 34 9.38 -5.68 9.07
C LEU A 34 10.26 -5.77 7.82
N ASP A 35 9.75 -6.39 6.74
CA ASP A 35 10.46 -6.48 5.45
C ASP A 35 10.64 -5.08 4.83
N ALA A 36 9.61 -4.25 4.90
CA ALA A 36 9.67 -2.87 4.40
C ALA A 36 10.69 -2.03 5.17
N TYR A 37 10.72 -2.12 6.50
CA TYR A 37 11.71 -1.39 7.31
C TYR A 37 13.12 -1.96 7.16
N GLY A 38 13.28 -3.27 6.96
CA GLY A 38 14.57 -3.87 6.60
C GLY A 38 15.09 -3.32 5.27
N ALA A 39 14.22 -3.21 4.26
CA ALA A 39 14.57 -2.60 2.98
C ALA A 39 14.90 -1.10 3.13
N LEU A 40 14.14 -0.34 3.94
CA LEU A 40 14.43 1.06 4.24
C LEU A 40 15.81 1.23 4.87
N ALA A 41 16.13 0.40 5.87
CA ALA A 41 17.45 0.42 6.53
C ALA A 41 18.57 0.15 5.52
N TYR A 42 18.42 -0.86 4.66
CA TYR A 42 19.37 -1.16 3.60
C TYR A 42 19.53 0.01 2.61
N LEU A 43 18.42 0.57 2.10
CA LEU A 43 18.47 1.67 1.15
C LEU A 43 19.20 2.89 1.70
N ARG A 44 19.08 3.16 2.99
CA ARG A 44 19.77 4.26 3.67
C ARG A 44 21.28 4.08 3.76
N THR A 45 21.82 2.88 3.57
CA THR A 45 23.26 2.64 3.51
C THR A 45 23.87 2.89 2.12
N ARG A 46 23.03 3.06 1.11
CA ARG A 46 23.48 3.19 -0.27
C ARG A 46 23.85 4.64 -0.60
N SER A 47 24.98 4.83 -1.26
CA SER A 47 25.46 6.15 -1.67
C SER A 47 24.69 6.78 -2.86
N ASP A 48 23.96 5.96 -3.61
CA ASP A 48 23.11 6.37 -4.74
C ASP A 48 21.65 6.67 -4.35
N VAL A 49 21.33 6.60 -3.04
CA VAL A 49 20.00 6.87 -2.49
C VAL A 49 20.05 8.08 -1.56
N VAL A 50 19.09 8.98 -1.71
CA VAL A 50 18.90 10.08 -0.75
C VAL A 50 18.17 9.53 0.47
N ALA A 51 18.87 9.30 1.56
CA ALA A 51 18.47 8.50 2.71
C ALA A 51 17.18 8.95 3.42
N ASP A 52 16.84 10.24 3.33
CA ASP A 52 15.65 10.85 3.93
C ASP A 52 14.50 11.06 2.92
N ARG A 53 14.65 10.59 1.66
CA ARG A 53 13.68 10.75 0.58
C ARG A 53 13.21 9.42 0.00
N ILE A 54 12.78 8.53 0.87
CA ILE A 54 12.31 7.20 0.50
C ILE A 54 10.81 7.12 0.81
N ALA A 55 10.02 6.75 -0.18
CA ALA A 55 8.59 6.47 -0.05
C ALA A 55 8.30 4.98 -0.29
N LEU A 56 7.10 4.55 0.09
CA LEU A 56 6.66 3.17 -0.06
C LEU A 56 5.44 3.10 -0.98
N GLN A 57 5.46 2.16 -1.91
CA GLN A 57 4.31 1.86 -2.76
C GLN A 57 4.02 0.36 -2.74
N GLY A 58 2.74 0.01 -2.76
CA GLY A 58 2.31 -1.38 -2.82
C GLY A 58 1.02 -1.56 -3.59
N TRP A 59 0.81 -2.79 -4.09
CA TRP A 59 -0.37 -3.21 -4.82
C TRP A 59 -1.03 -4.38 -4.13
N SER A 60 -2.36 -4.42 -4.09
CA SER A 60 -3.16 -5.51 -3.53
C SER A 60 -2.69 -5.87 -2.11
N ASN A 61 -2.21 -7.09 -1.89
CA ASN A 61 -1.61 -7.50 -0.62
C ASN A 61 -0.43 -6.61 -0.18
N GLY A 62 0.42 -6.18 -1.13
CA GLY A 62 1.49 -5.21 -0.86
C GLY A 62 0.96 -3.83 -0.45
N ALA A 63 -0.21 -3.44 -0.95
CA ALA A 63 -0.87 -2.21 -0.53
C ALA A 63 -1.40 -2.29 0.92
N SER A 64 -1.94 -3.46 1.32
CA SER A 64 -2.32 -3.71 2.72
C SER A 64 -1.10 -3.63 3.65
N ALA A 65 0.03 -4.20 3.22
CA ALA A 65 1.30 -4.08 3.94
C ALA A 65 1.79 -2.63 3.99
N THR A 66 1.58 -1.84 2.93
CA THR A 66 1.88 -0.40 2.92
C THR A 66 1.07 0.35 3.97
N LEU A 67 -0.25 0.12 4.05
CA LEU A 67 -1.09 0.75 5.09
C LEU A 67 -0.59 0.41 6.50
N ALA A 68 -0.27 -0.85 6.75
CA ALA A 68 0.27 -1.30 8.04
C ALA A 68 1.62 -0.66 8.36
N THR A 69 2.53 -0.62 7.38
CA THR A 69 3.86 -0.02 7.51
C THR A 69 3.80 1.48 7.82
N MET A 70 2.82 2.18 7.22
CA MET A 70 2.67 3.63 7.43
C MET A 70 1.98 4.00 8.74
N SER A 71 1.44 3.03 9.49
CA SER A 71 0.82 3.28 10.80
C SER A 71 1.83 3.72 11.85
N ALA A 72 1.45 4.63 12.73
CA ALA A 72 2.24 5.04 13.90
C ALA A 72 2.51 3.88 14.88
N THR A 73 1.75 2.78 14.76
CA THR A 73 1.90 1.55 15.56
C THR A 73 2.48 0.40 14.75
N ALA A 74 3.12 0.68 13.60
CA ALA A 74 3.68 -0.34 12.73
C ALA A 74 4.74 -1.18 13.46
N PRO A 75 4.75 -2.51 13.30
CA PRO A 75 5.83 -3.35 13.81
C PRO A 75 7.16 -3.01 13.10
N GLY A 76 8.28 -3.15 13.83
CA GLY A 76 9.62 -2.92 13.28
C GLY A 76 10.17 -1.51 13.44
N ILE A 77 9.38 -0.58 13.97
CA ILE A 77 9.82 0.79 14.26
C ILE A 77 9.09 1.33 15.49
N THR A 78 9.79 2.08 16.32
CA THR A 78 9.20 2.75 17.50
C THR A 78 9.02 4.22 17.22
N ALA A 79 7.81 4.74 17.47
CA ALA A 79 7.44 6.15 17.27
C ALA A 79 7.92 6.70 15.91
N PRO A 80 7.47 6.11 14.79
CA PRO A 80 7.91 6.52 13.47
C PRO A 80 7.52 7.96 13.16
N THR A 81 8.40 8.62 12.42
CA THR A 81 8.20 9.95 11.87
C THR A 81 8.53 9.94 10.36
N PRO A 82 8.18 10.96 9.59
CA PRO A 82 8.62 11.04 8.19
C PRO A 82 10.15 11.01 8.02
N ALA A 83 10.92 11.37 9.05
CA ALA A 83 12.39 11.33 9.02
C ALA A 83 12.95 9.94 9.37
N SER A 84 12.34 9.24 10.33
CA SER A 84 12.79 7.90 10.77
C SER A 84 12.18 6.76 9.95
N GLY A 85 10.98 6.97 9.38
CA GLY A 85 10.26 6.02 8.53
C GLY A 85 10.29 6.40 7.05
N PHE A 86 9.23 6.07 6.34
CA PHE A 86 9.01 6.48 4.95
C PHE A 86 8.41 7.88 4.88
N ARG A 87 8.75 8.64 3.84
CA ARG A 87 8.23 10.00 3.62
C ARG A 87 6.76 10.03 3.22
N ALA A 88 6.28 8.97 2.59
CA ALA A 88 4.90 8.81 2.14
C ALA A 88 4.59 7.35 1.82
N GLY A 89 3.30 6.99 1.78
CA GLY A 89 2.81 5.70 1.32
C GLY A 89 1.76 5.84 0.21
N LEU A 90 1.83 4.98 -0.81
CA LEU A 90 0.81 4.86 -1.83
C LEU A 90 0.35 3.41 -1.92
N ALA A 91 -0.95 3.20 -1.76
CA ALA A 91 -1.59 1.88 -1.71
C ALA A 91 -2.59 1.74 -2.86
N PHE A 92 -2.32 0.85 -3.81
CA PHE A 92 -3.22 0.50 -4.89
C PHE A 92 -4.10 -0.68 -4.48
N TYR A 93 -5.40 -0.49 -4.48
CA TYR A 93 -6.45 -1.48 -4.16
C TYR A 93 -6.12 -2.39 -2.96
N PRO A 94 -5.88 -1.83 -1.77
CA PRO A 94 -5.61 -2.61 -0.56
C PRO A 94 -6.85 -3.32 -0.04
N ALA A 95 -6.66 -4.44 0.66
CA ALA A 95 -7.72 -5.09 1.44
C ALA A 95 -7.93 -4.34 2.76
N CYS A 96 -8.76 -3.31 2.75
CA CYS A 96 -8.96 -2.38 3.87
C CYS A 96 -9.79 -2.92 5.05
N GLY A 97 -10.11 -4.18 5.10
CA GLY A 97 -10.94 -4.75 6.17
C GLY A 97 -10.92 -6.26 6.22
N LEU A 98 -9.98 -6.87 5.52
CA LEU A 98 -9.82 -8.32 5.54
C LEU A 98 -9.52 -8.80 6.97
N LYS A 99 -10.26 -9.78 7.45
CA LYS A 99 -10.14 -10.35 8.81
C LYS A 99 -10.15 -9.29 9.94
N GLY A 100 -10.90 -8.21 9.76
CA GLY A 100 -11.02 -7.13 10.75
C GLY A 100 -9.79 -6.20 10.83
N GLN A 101 -8.84 -6.35 9.91
CA GLN A 101 -7.69 -5.44 9.83
C GLN A 101 -8.15 -4.01 9.59
N PHE A 102 -7.50 -3.08 10.27
CA PHE A 102 -7.78 -1.64 10.17
C PHE A 102 -9.23 -1.24 10.54
N ALA A 103 -9.93 -2.04 11.35
CA ALA A 103 -11.33 -1.80 11.74
C ALA A 103 -11.54 -0.40 12.34
N ASP A 104 -10.56 0.11 13.08
CA ASP A 104 -10.60 1.42 13.73
C ASP A 104 -9.89 2.53 12.94
N GLY A 105 -9.51 2.26 11.69
CA GLY A 105 -8.66 3.13 10.90
C GLY A 105 -7.17 2.95 11.21
N ILE A 106 -6.35 3.77 10.59
CA ILE A 106 -4.92 3.89 10.90
C ILE A 106 -4.59 5.34 11.23
N LYS A 107 -3.59 5.55 12.08
CA LYS A 107 -2.99 6.88 12.26
C LYS A 107 -1.61 6.87 11.60
N PRO A 108 -1.50 7.27 10.32
CA PRO A 108 -0.21 7.26 9.64
C PRO A 108 0.68 8.36 10.17
N TYR A 109 1.97 8.11 10.22
CA TYR A 109 2.99 9.09 10.62
C TYR A 109 3.46 10.01 9.47
N ALA A 110 3.05 9.70 8.24
CA ALA A 110 3.33 10.48 7.03
C ALA A 110 2.16 10.35 6.04
N PRO A 111 2.07 11.20 5.01
CA PRO A 111 0.95 11.16 4.06
C PRO A 111 0.76 9.79 3.40
N VAL A 112 -0.50 9.35 3.30
CA VAL A 112 -0.90 8.11 2.61
C VAL A 112 -1.96 8.42 1.55
N ARG A 113 -1.80 7.83 0.37
CA ARG A 113 -2.81 7.84 -0.70
C ARG A 113 -3.26 6.42 -0.99
N VAL A 114 -4.55 6.27 -1.20
CA VAL A 114 -5.18 4.99 -1.57
C VAL A 114 -5.84 5.19 -2.93
N PHE A 115 -5.49 4.36 -3.90
CA PHE A 115 -6.12 4.31 -5.22
C PHE A 115 -6.91 3.02 -5.33
N HIS A 116 -8.20 3.08 -5.70
CA HIS A 116 -9.06 1.92 -5.68
C HIS A 116 -10.11 1.97 -6.80
N GLY A 117 -10.35 0.85 -7.44
CA GLY A 117 -11.44 0.72 -8.41
C GLY A 117 -12.80 0.58 -7.73
N SER A 118 -13.85 1.21 -8.26
CA SER A 118 -15.18 1.08 -7.65
C SER A 118 -15.87 -0.25 -7.95
N ALA A 119 -15.44 -0.94 -9.01
CA ALA A 119 -15.92 -2.27 -9.40
C ALA A 119 -14.96 -3.40 -8.97
N ASP A 120 -14.06 -3.13 -8.03
CA ASP A 120 -13.12 -4.12 -7.51
C ASP A 120 -13.85 -5.36 -6.98
N GLU A 121 -13.61 -6.49 -7.65
CA GLU A 121 -14.27 -7.78 -7.43
C GLU A 121 -13.57 -8.64 -6.36
N GLU A 122 -12.37 -8.24 -5.92
CA GLU A 122 -11.59 -8.98 -4.93
C GLU A 122 -11.70 -8.40 -3.54
N VAL A 123 -11.58 -7.08 -3.43
CA VAL A 123 -11.57 -6.37 -2.15
C VAL A 123 -12.50 -5.16 -2.17
N SER A 124 -13.17 -4.90 -1.07
CA SER A 124 -14.26 -3.93 -1.01
C SER A 124 -13.77 -2.48 -1.00
N PRO A 125 -14.08 -1.68 -2.03
CA PRO A 125 -13.77 -0.23 -2.04
C PRO A 125 -14.50 0.53 -0.93
N ARG A 126 -15.70 0.07 -0.53
CA ARG A 126 -16.46 0.64 0.59
C ARG A 126 -15.67 0.56 1.91
N ARG A 127 -15.01 -0.58 2.17
CA ARG A 127 -14.18 -0.73 3.37
C ARG A 127 -12.98 0.22 3.35
N CYS A 128 -12.42 0.52 2.19
CA CYS A 128 -11.36 1.54 2.07
C CYS A 128 -11.88 2.94 2.34
N ALA A 129 -13.07 3.27 1.88
CA ALA A 129 -13.71 4.55 2.20
C ALA A 129 -13.96 4.70 3.72
N GLU A 130 -14.45 3.65 4.37
CA GLU A 130 -14.64 3.60 5.83
C GLU A 130 -13.32 3.75 6.58
N LEU A 131 -12.26 3.02 6.18
CA LEU A 131 -10.92 3.15 6.75
C LEU A 131 -10.40 4.58 6.63
N VAL A 132 -10.47 5.17 5.44
CA VAL A 132 -10.00 6.54 5.19
C VAL A 132 -10.75 7.55 6.05
N ALA A 133 -12.09 7.42 6.14
CA ALA A 133 -12.90 8.30 6.97
C ALA A 133 -12.48 8.24 8.45
N LYS A 134 -12.32 7.02 9.01
CA LYS A 134 -11.87 6.80 10.38
C LYS A 134 -10.45 7.34 10.60
N SER A 135 -9.53 7.06 9.68
CA SER A 135 -8.15 7.54 9.76
C SER A 135 -8.06 9.06 9.77
N ARG A 136 -8.87 9.73 8.96
CA ARG A 136 -8.97 11.21 8.96
C ARG A 136 -9.54 11.75 10.26
N ALA A 137 -10.53 11.06 10.84
CA ALA A 137 -11.08 11.43 12.15
C ALA A 137 -10.03 11.32 13.29
N LEU A 138 -9.04 10.44 13.13
CA LEU A 138 -7.88 10.32 14.02
C LEU A 138 -6.78 11.36 13.73
N GLY A 139 -7.01 12.28 12.78
CA GLY A 139 -6.03 13.31 12.38
C GLY A 139 -5.00 12.80 11.37
N GLY A 140 -5.19 11.63 10.75
CA GLY A 140 -4.30 11.08 9.74
C GLY A 140 -4.45 11.75 8.37
N ASP A 141 -3.34 12.06 7.70
CA ASP A 141 -3.36 12.46 6.28
C ASP A 141 -3.49 11.22 5.39
N VAL A 142 -4.74 10.75 5.25
CA VAL A 142 -5.10 9.65 4.35
C VAL A 142 -6.15 10.14 3.37
N GLN A 143 -5.93 9.87 2.07
CA GLN A 143 -6.88 10.23 1.02
C GLN A 143 -7.16 9.03 0.12
N LEU A 144 -8.41 8.90 -0.32
CA LEU A 144 -8.86 7.90 -1.28
C LEU A 144 -9.15 8.57 -2.62
N GLN A 145 -8.56 8.04 -3.67
CA GLN A 145 -8.99 8.24 -5.05
C GLN A 145 -9.75 6.99 -5.49
N LEU A 146 -11.04 7.15 -5.72
CA LEU A 146 -11.88 6.08 -6.25
C LEU A 146 -12.03 6.25 -7.76
N TYR A 147 -11.82 5.17 -8.51
CA TYR A 147 -11.92 5.14 -9.97
C TYR A 147 -13.22 4.44 -10.38
N PRO A 148 -14.18 5.17 -10.97
CA PRO A 148 -15.47 4.61 -11.38
C PRO A 148 -15.31 3.47 -12.38
N GLY A 149 -15.94 2.33 -12.11
CA GLY A 149 -15.96 1.17 -13.00
C GLY A 149 -14.67 0.33 -13.02
N ALA A 150 -13.56 0.86 -12.53
CA ALA A 150 -12.29 0.14 -12.53
C ALA A 150 -12.31 -1.06 -11.56
N GLU A 151 -11.66 -2.14 -11.97
CA GLU A 151 -11.58 -3.42 -11.27
C GLU A 151 -10.33 -3.54 -10.40
N HIS A 152 -10.17 -4.72 -9.74
CA HIS A 152 -8.92 -5.06 -9.07
C HIS A 152 -7.78 -5.17 -10.09
N GLY A 153 -6.60 -4.61 -9.79
CA GLY A 153 -5.47 -4.65 -10.71
C GLY A 153 -5.67 -3.80 -11.97
N PHE A 154 -6.44 -2.72 -11.91
CA PHE A 154 -6.77 -1.87 -13.07
C PHE A 154 -5.53 -1.32 -13.79
N ASP A 155 -4.39 -1.19 -13.10
CA ASP A 155 -3.13 -0.68 -13.65
C ASP A 155 -2.18 -1.78 -14.18
N ASP A 156 -2.62 -3.04 -14.19
CA ASP A 156 -1.90 -4.12 -14.87
C ASP A 156 -1.85 -3.83 -16.38
N PRO A 157 -0.65 -3.80 -17.00
CA PRO A 157 -0.51 -3.43 -18.41
C PRO A 157 -0.96 -4.51 -19.39
N SER A 158 -1.46 -5.66 -18.92
CA SER A 158 -1.94 -6.74 -19.80
C SER A 158 -3.15 -6.30 -20.62
N PRO A 159 -3.28 -6.76 -21.88
CA PRO A 159 -4.46 -6.48 -22.69
C PRO A 159 -5.76 -6.86 -21.99
N SER A 160 -5.78 -7.97 -21.26
CA SER A 160 -6.96 -8.44 -20.55
C SER A 160 -7.50 -7.44 -19.51
N ARG A 161 -6.66 -6.52 -19.01
CA ARG A 161 -7.07 -5.44 -18.11
C ARG A 161 -7.25 -4.12 -18.86
N GLN A 162 -6.38 -3.80 -19.81
CA GLN A 162 -6.41 -2.49 -20.50
C GLN A 162 -7.40 -2.42 -21.66
N ASP A 163 -7.96 -3.54 -22.10
CA ASP A 163 -9.10 -3.55 -23.07
C ASP A 163 -10.42 -3.11 -22.40
N ASP A 164 -10.51 -3.12 -21.08
CA ASP A 164 -11.59 -2.48 -20.34
C ASP A 164 -11.35 -0.97 -20.25
N GLU A 165 -12.30 -0.18 -20.74
CA GLU A 165 -12.18 1.30 -20.83
C GLU A 165 -12.03 1.93 -19.44
N ALA A 166 -12.75 1.44 -18.42
CA ALA A 166 -12.68 2.00 -17.07
C ALA A 166 -11.32 1.73 -16.42
N ASN A 167 -10.73 0.55 -16.65
CA ASN A 167 -9.38 0.22 -16.21
C ASN A 167 -8.33 1.11 -16.91
N ALA A 168 -8.46 1.26 -18.24
CA ALA A 168 -7.54 2.09 -19.02
C ALA A 168 -7.60 3.57 -18.60
N ASP A 169 -8.80 4.11 -18.36
CA ASP A 169 -9.00 5.46 -17.87
C ASP A 169 -8.43 5.66 -16.46
N ALA A 170 -8.70 4.70 -15.56
CA ALA A 170 -8.14 4.71 -14.21
C ALA A 170 -6.61 4.70 -14.23
N THR A 171 -6.01 3.86 -15.07
CA THR A 171 -4.55 3.76 -15.23
C THR A 171 -3.96 5.08 -15.74
N ARG A 172 -4.60 5.68 -16.74
CA ARG A 172 -4.17 6.96 -17.35
C ARG A 172 -4.16 8.11 -16.34
N ASP A 173 -5.06 8.11 -15.38
CA ASP A 173 -5.13 9.13 -14.32
C ASP A 173 -4.24 8.75 -13.11
N ALA A 174 -4.20 7.47 -12.71
CA ALA A 174 -3.48 7.03 -11.53
C ALA A 174 -1.96 7.24 -11.62
N ILE A 175 -1.37 6.96 -12.79
CA ILE A 175 0.08 7.08 -12.97
C ILE A 175 0.57 8.53 -12.77
N PRO A 176 0.03 9.56 -13.45
CA PRO A 176 0.47 10.94 -13.21
C PRO A 176 0.15 11.42 -11.79
N ARG A 177 -0.95 10.97 -11.17
CA ARG A 177 -1.22 11.29 -9.75
C ARG A 177 -0.19 10.70 -8.81
N ALA A 178 0.22 9.45 -9.02
CA ALA A 178 1.26 8.80 -8.22
C ALA A 178 2.60 9.56 -8.36
N ILE A 179 2.99 9.92 -9.58
CA ILE A 179 4.20 10.71 -9.86
C ILE A 179 4.11 12.08 -9.18
N ALA A 180 2.99 12.78 -9.31
CA ALA A 180 2.80 14.10 -8.69
C ALA A 180 2.85 14.02 -7.16
N PHE A 181 2.22 13.01 -6.57
CA PHE A 181 2.25 12.78 -5.12
C PHE A 181 3.68 12.56 -4.62
N PHE A 182 4.40 11.60 -5.20
CA PHE A 182 5.77 11.33 -4.77
C PHE A 182 6.71 12.51 -5.06
N SER A 183 6.58 13.16 -6.21
CA SER A 183 7.36 14.37 -6.53
C SER A 183 7.11 15.49 -5.53
N GLY A 184 5.88 15.62 -5.01
CA GLY A 184 5.54 16.63 -4.01
C GLY A 184 6.18 16.37 -2.64
N VAL A 185 6.20 15.09 -2.19
CA VAL A 185 6.67 14.73 -0.85
C VAL A 185 8.16 14.39 -0.78
N LEU A 186 8.81 14.10 -1.92
CA LEU A 186 10.21 13.72 -2.00
C LEU A 186 11.12 14.88 -2.47
N LYS A 187 10.57 16.05 -2.76
CA LYS A 187 11.36 17.25 -3.07
C LYS A 187 12.23 17.68 -1.88
N PRO A 188 13.35 18.39 -2.15
CA PRO A 188 14.17 19.00 -1.13
C PRO A 188 13.40 19.97 -0.27
#